data_1a0942ed1994b89c013a9be74905d924
#
_entry.id   1a0942ed1994b89c013a9be74905d924
#
_cell.length_a   1.000
_cell.length_b   1.000
_cell.length_c   1.000
_cell.angle_alpha   90.00
_cell.angle_beta   90.00
_cell.angle_gamma   90.00
#
_symmetry.space_group_name_H-M   'P 1'
#
loop_
_entity.id
_entity.type
_entity.pdbx_description
1 polymer ?
#
loop_
_entity_poly.entity_id
_entity_poly.type
_entity_poly.pdbx_seq_one_letter_code
_entity_poly.pdbx_strand_id
1 'polypeptide(L)'
;MPSAPGLKATDPVALSPVAWVRPRNPAGLAGRDIEVSSLEDIALANKEVVLSFDDGPVPGKTESILATLDEFGVKATFLMVGEMAQAHPAIARKVAAAGHSIGSHTFSHPNLRAIAFDRALAEVSKGTTAVAKATDTDVSFFRFPYLADSPRLRHLLGERGMVIMDVQIDSKDYFKDAPAVVASRTMEAIRHRGSGIILMHDIHRRTASMLPALLTQLKAEGYKVVHLVHKKPVAKTMLLASLTH
;
A
#
# COMPACT_ATOMS: atom_id res chain seq x y z
N MET A 1 -64.51 -9.88 -35.31
CA MET A 1 -63.04 -9.94 -35.36
C MET A 1 -62.48 -9.39 -34.06
N PRO A 2 -62.03 -10.20 -33.12
CA PRO A 2 -61.38 -9.70 -31.87
C PRO A 2 -59.89 -9.42 -32.08
N SER A 3 -59.50 -8.26 -31.61
CA SER A 3 -58.10 -7.76 -31.62
C SER A 3 -57.19 -8.56 -30.66
N ALA A 4 -55.98 -8.91 -31.09
CA ALA A 4 -54.96 -9.59 -30.32
C ALA A 4 -54.32 -8.67 -29.25
N PRO A 5 -53.93 -9.19 -28.07
CA PRO A 5 -53.27 -8.41 -27.04
C PRO A 5 -51.76 -8.22 -27.38
N GLY A 6 -51.32 -6.95 -27.25
CA GLY A 6 -49.94 -6.57 -27.47
C GLY A 6 -48.98 -7.15 -26.43
N LEU A 7 -47.89 -7.73 -26.92
CA LEU A 7 -46.74 -8.18 -26.14
C LEU A 7 -46.00 -6.94 -25.55
N LYS A 8 -45.88 -6.90 -24.22
CA LYS A 8 -45.03 -5.93 -23.53
C LYS A 8 -43.56 -6.30 -23.77
N ALA A 9 -42.80 -5.34 -24.27
CA ALA A 9 -41.33 -5.46 -24.37
C ALA A 9 -40.72 -5.60 -22.95
N THR A 10 -39.94 -6.65 -22.74
CA THR A 10 -39.15 -6.85 -21.52
C THR A 10 -37.90 -5.98 -21.62
N ASP A 11 -37.67 -5.17 -20.59
CA ASP A 11 -36.49 -4.34 -20.46
C ASP A 11 -35.21 -5.19 -20.53
N PRO A 12 -34.15 -4.71 -21.22
CA PRO A 12 -32.90 -5.44 -21.25
C PRO A 12 -32.21 -5.37 -19.88
N VAL A 13 -31.98 -6.55 -19.28
CA VAL A 13 -31.19 -6.71 -18.08
C VAL A 13 -29.80 -6.14 -18.36
N ALA A 14 -29.46 -5.03 -17.70
CA ALA A 14 -28.14 -4.44 -17.74
C ALA A 14 -27.13 -5.41 -17.11
N LEU A 15 -26.34 -6.07 -17.95
CA LEU A 15 -25.20 -6.88 -17.51
C LEU A 15 -24.15 -5.94 -16.91
N SER A 16 -23.92 -6.03 -15.60
CA SER A 16 -22.80 -5.36 -14.94
C SER A 16 -21.49 -5.75 -15.63
N PRO A 17 -20.57 -4.81 -15.91
CA PRO A 17 -19.30 -5.14 -16.51
C PRO A 17 -18.52 -6.07 -15.56
N VAL A 18 -18.29 -7.30 -16.00
CA VAL A 18 -17.37 -8.23 -15.32
C VAL A 18 -15.99 -7.58 -15.37
N ALA A 19 -15.47 -7.20 -14.22
CA ALA A 19 -14.11 -6.69 -14.11
C ALA A 19 -13.16 -7.78 -14.61
N TRP A 20 -12.47 -7.54 -15.72
CA TRP A 20 -11.47 -8.44 -16.25
C TRP A 20 -10.29 -8.49 -15.28
N VAL A 21 -10.23 -9.52 -14.47
CA VAL A 21 -9.03 -9.87 -13.71
C VAL A 21 -8.02 -10.39 -14.74
N ARG A 22 -7.00 -9.60 -15.06
CA ARG A 22 -5.89 -10.06 -15.92
C ARG A 22 -5.29 -11.32 -15.30
N PRO A 23 -5.21 -12.45 -16.01
CA PRO A 23 -4.56 -13.64 -15.48
C PRO A 23 -3.11 -13.30 -15.14
N ARG A 24 -2.69 -13.57 -13.90
CA ARG A 24 -1.30 -13.36 -13.46
C ARG A 24 -0.38 -14.22 -14.30
N ASN A 25 0.55 -13.60 -15.03
CA ASN A 25 1.57 -14.31 -15.78
C ASN A 25 2.54 -14.97 -14.77
N PRO A 26 2.62 -16.30 -14.68
CA PRO A 26 3.52 -16.98 -13.73
C PRO A 26 5.01 -16.64 -13.97
N ALA A 27 5.39 -16.21 -15.18
CA ALA A 27 6.73 -15.70 -15.50
C ALA A 27 6.90 -14.20 -15.15
N GLY A 28 5.83 -13.50 -14.74
CA GLY A 28 5.86 -12.08 -14.35
C GLY A 28 6.51 -11.85 -12.98
N LEU A 29 6.84 -10.59 -12.68
CA LEU A 29 7.36 -10.17 -11.37
C LEU A 29 6.25 -10.13 -10.31
N ALA A 30 4.99 -9.93 -10.69
CA ALA A 30 3.87 -9.88 -9.77
C ALA A 30 3.72 -11.21 -9.00
N GLY A 31 3.66 -11.11 -7.69
CA GLY A 31 3.38 -12.19 -6.76
C GLY A 31 1.89 -12.30 -6.43
N ARG A 32 1.60 -13.01 -5.34
CA ARG A 32 0.25 -13.16 -4.78
C ARG A 32 -0.17 -11.91 -3.99
N ASP A 33 -1.47 -11.79 -3.73
CA ASP A 33 -1.97 -10.89 -2.69
C ASP A 33 -1.94 -11.63 -1.35
N ILE A 34 -1.55 -10.93 -0.30
CA ILE A 34 -1.67 -11.40 1.09
C ILE A 34 -2.69 -10.52 1.78
N GLU A 35 -3.79 -11.11 2.24
CA GLU A 35 -4.74 -10.43 3.11
C GLU A 35 -4.18 -10.35 4.52
N VAL A 36 -4.08 -9.12 5.05
CA VAL A 36 -3.48 -8.85 6.36
C VAL A 36 -4.40 -8.02 7.24
N SER A 37 -4.45 -8.34 8.52
CA SER A 37 -5.08 -7.56 9.59
C SER A 37 -4.07 -7.13 10.65
N SER A 38 -2.88 -7.75 10.64
CA SER A 38 -1.75 -7.44 11.52
C SER A 38 -0.42 -7.71 10.81
N LEU A 39 0.71 -7.33 11.45
CA LEU A 39 2.04 -7.62 10.91
C LEU A 39 2.33 -9.13 10.84
N GLU A 40 1.80 -9.90 11.79
CA GLU A 40 1.98 -11.34 11.92
C GLU A 40 1.37 -12.11 10.75
N ASP A 41 0.38 -11.52 10.05
CA ASP A 41 -0.20 -12.12 8.85
C ASP A 41 0.73 -12.07 7.62
N ILE A 42 1.83 -11.28 7.69
CA ILE A 42 2.78 -11.10 6.58
C ILE A 42 3.78 -12.26 6.56
N ALA A 43 3.34 -13.42 6.11
CA ALA A 43 4.20 -14.59 5.91
C ALA A 43 4.73 -14.62 4.47
N LEU A 44 5.99 -14.21 4.29
CA LEU A 44 6.68 -14.21 3.00
C LEU A 44 7.47 -15.51 2.80
N ALA A 45 7.29 -16.15 1.66
CA ALA A 45 8.13 -17.27 1.25
C ALA A 45 9.51 -16.76 0.77
N ASN A 46 10.46 -17.67 0.63
CA ASN A 46 11.74 -17.33 0.01
C ASN A 46 11.51 -16.76 -1.41
N LYS A 47 12.23 -15.70 -1.72
CA LYS A 47 12.08 -14.90 -2.96
C LYS A 47 10.75 -14.15 -3.08
N GLU A 48 10.04 -13.93 -1.99
CA GLU A 48 8.93 -12.98 -1.95
C GLU A 48 9.35 -11.68 -1.26
N VAL A 49 9.07 -10.55 -1.89
CA VAL A 49 9.35 -9.22 -1.35
C VAL A 49 8.12 -8.32 -1.43
N VAL A 50 8.00 -7.41 -0.47
CA VAL A 50 6.99 -6.34 -0.47
C VAL A 50 7.70 -5.02 -0.72
N LEU A 51 7.24 -4.24 -1.70
CA LEU A 51 7.73 -2.90 -1.93
C LEU A 51 6.95 -1.91 -1.07
N SER A 52 7.65 -1.03 -0.36
CA SER A 52 7.01 0.06 0.37
C SER A 52 7.74 1.39 0.14
N PHE A 53 6.94 2.46 0.06
CA PHE A 53 7.43 3.82 -0.19
C PHE A 53 6.88 4.75 0.88
N ASP A 54 7.76 5.48 1.54
CA ASP A 54 7.44 6.42 2.61
C ASP A 54 7.58 7.87 2.15
N ASP A 55 6.99 8.79 2.91
CA ASP A 55 7.12 10.25 2.87
C ASP A 55 6.32 11.00 1.81
N GLY A 56 5.98 10.38 0.68
CA GLY A 56 5.26 11.07 -0.40
C GLY A 56 3.78 11.40 -0.08
N PRO A 57 3.05 11.83 -1.11
CA PRO A 57 3.44 11.91 -2.53
C PRO A 57 4.17 13.21 -2.92
N VAL A 58 5.07 13.13 -3.91
CA VAL A 58 5.80 14.29 -4.44
C VAL A 58 5.70 14.35 -5.97
N PRO A 59 5.35 15.52 -6.55
CA PRO A 59 5.23 15.68 -7.99
C PRO A 59 6.44 15.22 -8.78
N GLY A 60 6.19 14.50 -9.88
CA GLY A 60 7.19 13.99 -10.81
C GLY A 60 7.98 12.78 -10.30
N LYS A 61 8.07 12.56 -8.98
CA LYS A 61 8.80 11.45 -8.37
C LYS A 61 7.87 10.27 -8.09
N THR A 62 6.82 10.49 -7.32
CA THR A 62 5.79 9.47 -7.06
C THR A 62 5.17 8.98 -8.38
N GLU A 63 4.89 9.90 -9.33
CA GLU A 63 4.30 9.53 -10.62
C GLU A 63 5.26 8.70 -11.48
N SER A 64 6.58 8.98 -11.44
CA SER A 64 7.59 8.15 -12.12
C SER A 64 7.68 6.74 -11.53
N ILE A 65 7.57 6.62 -10.19
CA ILE A 65 7.51 5.33 -9.51
C ILE A 65 6.24 4.56 -9.92
N LEU A 66 5.08 5.22 -9.94
CA LEU A 66 3.82 4.62 -10.39
C LEU A 66 3.91 4.07 -11.82
N ALA A 67 4.50 4.84 -12.74
CA ALA A 67 4.70 4.40 -14.12
C ALA A 67 5.58 3.13 -14.20
N THR A 68 6.66 3.09 -13.42
CA THR A 68 7.52 1.90 -13.34
C THR A 68 6.79 0.70 -12.74
N LEU A 69 6.03 0.88 -11.65
CA LEU A 69 5.27 -0.21 -11.03
C LEU A 69 4.21 -0.78 -11.98
N ASP A 70 3.55 0.09 -12.76
CA ASP A 70 2.57 -0.32 -13.78
C ASP A 70 3.23 -1.09 -14.93
N GLU A 71 4.38 -0.63 -15.44
CA GLU A 71 5.16 -1.33 -16.48
C GLU A 71 5.51 -2.76 -16.06
N PHE A 72 5.91 -2.97 -14.80
CA PHE A 72 6.22 -4.30 -14.27
C PHE A 72 4.98 -5.07 -13.78
N GLY A 73 3.81 -4.46 -13.78
CA GLY A 73 2.55 -5.07 -13.34
C GLY A 73 2.52 -5.40 -11.85
N VAL A 74 3.25 -4.68 -11.01
CA VAL A 74 3.37 -4.92 -9.56
C VAL A 74 2.67 -3.85 -8.74
N LYS A 75 2.28 -4.22 -7.51
CA LYS A 75 1.68 -3.32 -6.53
C LYS A 75 2.61 -3.13 -5.35
N ALA A 76 2.47 -2.00 -4.67
CA ALA A 76 3.27 -1.61 -3.52
C ALA A 76 2.39 -1.02 -2.41
N THR A 77 2.96 -0.75 -1.25
CA THR A 77 2.33 -0.01 -0.15
C THR A 77 2.95 1.38 -0.06
N PHE A 78 2.13 2.42 -0.05
CA PHE A 78 2.57 3.80 0.09
C PHE A 78 2.16 4.33 1.47
N LEU A 79 3.16 4.66 2.31
CA LEU A 79 2.99 5.23 3.65
C LEU A 79 3.14 6.75 3.53
N MET A 80 2.03 7.44 3.28
CA MET A 80 2.04 8.87 2.96
C MET A 80 2.12 9.75 4.19
N VAL A 81 2.90 10.82 4.13
CA VAL A 81 2.87 11.92 5.08
C VAL A 81 1.63 12.78 4.81
N GLY A 82 0.85 13.07 5.86
CA GLY A 82 -0.44 13.77 5.74
C GLY A 82 -0.33 15.15 5.09
N GLU A 83 0.72 15.93 5.41
CA GLU A 83 1.00 17.23 4.77
C GLU A 83 1.23 17.08 3.27
N MET A 84 1.96 16.05 2.85
CA MET A 84 2.24 15.77 1.44
C MET A 84 0.99 15.32 0.70
N ALA A 85 0.19 14.44 1.31
CA ALA A 85 -1.09 14.01 0.74
C ALA A 85 -2.06 15.19 0.58
N GLN A 86 -2.11 16.09 1.58
CA GLN A 86 -2.92 17.30 1.53
C GLN A 86 -2.44 18.33 0.48
N ALA A 87 -1.11 18.45 0.32
CA ALA A 87 -0.52 19.34 -0.68
C ALA A 87 -0.68 18.80 -2.12
N HIS A 88 -0.70 17.49 -2.30
CA HIS A 88 -0.74 16.82 -3.61
C HIS A 88 -1.87 15.77 -3.73
N PRO A 89 -3.14 16.14 -3.46
CA PRO A 89 -4.25 15.18 -3.37
C PRO A 89 -4.53 14.46 -4.69
N ALA A 90 -4.25 15.09 -5.83
CA ALA A 90 -4.40 14.47 -7.13
C ALA A 90 -3.43 13.30 -7.34
N ILE A 91 -2.19 13.41 -6.81
CA ILE A 91 -1.20 12.33 -6.89
C ILE A 91 -1.55 11.23 -5.89
N ALA A 92 -1.93 11.57 -4.65
CA ALA A 92 -2.40 10.60 -3.67
C ALA A 92 -3.55 9.75 -4.22
N ARG A 93 -4.53 10.39 -4.90
CA ARG A 93 -5.65 9.70 -5.55
C ARG A 93 -5.19 8.79 -6.69
N LYS A 94 -4.18 9.20 -7.49
CA LYS A 94 -3.60 8.34 -8.53
C LYS A 94 -2.98 7.07 -7.95
N VAL A 95 -2.27 7.17 -6.82
CA VAL A 95 -1.70 6.00 -6.12
C VAL A 95 -2.81 5.01 -5.73
N ALA A 96 -3.87 5.50 -5.10
CA ALA A 96 -5.01 4.67 -4.70
C ALA A 96 -5.74 4.07 -5.91
N ALA A 97 -6.03 4.87 -6.95
CA ALA A 97 -6.69 4.44 -8.18
C ALA A 97 -5.87 3.41 -8.97
N ALA A 98 -4.54 3.43 -8.85
CA ALA A 98 -3.67 2.41 -9.41
C ALA A 98 -3.71 1.09 -8.63
N GLY A 99 -4.47 0.98 -7.54
CA GLY A 99 -4.66 -0.22 -6.74
C GLY A 99 -3.48 -0.56 -5.83
N HIS A 100 -2.70 0.43 -5.42
CA HIS A 100 -1.69 0.28 -4.39
C HIS A 100 -2.31 0.36 -3.00
N SER A 101 -1.67 -0.26 -2.01
CA SER A 101 -2.11 -0.19 -0.62
C SER A 101 -1.72 1.15 -0.01
N ILE A 102 -2.65 1.74 0.75
CA ILE A 102 -2.50 3.07 1.32
C ILE A 102 -2.29 2.98 2.83
N GLY A 103 -1.24 3.64 3.29
CA GLY A 103 -0.93 3.80 4.71
C GLY A 103 -0.63 5.25 5.07
N SER A 104 -0.53 5.50 6.37
CA SER A 104 -0.15 6.80 6.93
C SER A 104 1.25 6.73 7.53
N HIS A 105 1.98 7.85 7.38
CA HIS A 105 3.30 8.07 7.99
C HIS A 105 3.29 9.32 8.88
N THR A 106 2.23 9.48 9.68
CA THR A 106 1.90 10.66 10.49
C THR A 106 1.47 11.88 9.65
N PHE A 107 1.20 13.02 10.30
CA PHE A 107 0.85 14.24 9.58
C PHE A 107 2.08 15.00 9.10
N SER A 108 3.06 15.27 10.01
CA SER A 108 4.24 16.11 9.75
C SER A 108 5.58 15.39 9.96
N HIS A 109 5.57 14.07 10.04
CA HIS A 109 6.76 13.22 10.18
C HIS A 109 7.61 13.47 11.44
N PRO A 110 7.05 13.69 12.64
CA PRO A 110 7.84 13.83 13.85
C PRO A 110 8.33 12.47 14.36
N ASN A 111 9.43 12.49 15.14
CA ASN A 111 9.80 11.32 15.93
C ASN A 111 8.80 11.13 17.08
N LEU A 112 7.90 10.17 16.94
CA LEU A 112 6.80 9.94 17.89
C LEU A 112 7.27 9.49 19.28
N ARG A 113 8.49 8.94 19.42
CA ARG A 113 9.09 8.62 20.73
C ARG A 113 9.57 9.85 21.48
N ALA A 114 9.85 10.94 20.78
CA ALA A 114 10.40 12.16 21.35
C ALA A 114 9.34 13.17 21.78
N ILE A 115 8.06 12.87 21.58
CA ILE A 115 6.95 13.79 21.93
C ILE A 115 5.96 13.11 22.88
N ALA A 116 5.15 13.91 23.58
CA ALA A 116 4.12 13.41 24.48
C ALA A 116 3.12 12.51 23.74
N PHE A 117 2.64 11.46 24.41
CA PHE A 117 1.74 10.45 23.83
C PHE A 117 0.52 11.04 23.13
N ASP A 118 -0.15 12.01 23.75
CA ASP A 118 -1.36 12.62 23.18
C ASP A 118 -1.04 13.40 21.89
N ARG A 119 0.12 14.05 21.84
CA ARG A 119 0.61 14.71 20.61
C ARG A 119 0.96 13.69 19.54
N ALA A 120 1.60 12.58 19.92
CA ALA A 120 1.91 11.48 19.00
C ALA A 120 0.63 10.86 18.41
N LEU A 121 -0.38 10.63 19.24
CA LEU A 121 -1.68 10.12 18.82
C LEU A 121 -2.41 11.11 17.89
N ALA A 122 -2.33 12.42 18.20
CA ALA A 122 -2.91 13.47 17.35
C ALA A 122 -2.22 13.53 15.97
N GLU A 123 -0.89 13.39 15.92
CA GLU A 123 -0.12 13.30 14.67
C GLU A 123 -0.55 12.11 13.80
N VAL A 124 -0.70 10.94 14.40
CA VAL A 124 -1.19 9.75 13.68
C VAL A 124 -2.61 9.96 13.17
N SER A 125 -3.52 10.42 14.03
CA SER A 125 -4.94 10.61 13.67
C SER A 125 -5.10 11.66 12.57
N LYS A 126 -4.38 12.80 12.69
CA LYS A 126 -4.41 13.86 11.68
C LYS A 126 -3.84 13.40 10.34
N GLY A 127 -2.71 12.65 10.36
CA GLY A 127 -2.10 12.08 9.17
C GLY A 127 -3.03 11.10 8.47
N THR A 128 -3.58 10.14 9.21
CA THR A 128 -4.54 9.15 8.70
C THR A 128 -5.75 9.83 8.05
N THR A 129 -6.33 10.84 8.70
CA THR A 129 -7.48 11.59 8.17
C THR A 129 -7.11 12.36 6.89
N ALA A 130 -5.94 13.00 6.86
CA ALA A 130 -5.49 13.75 5.68
C ALA A 130 -5.25 12.82 4.47
N VAL A 131 -4.61 11.68 4.70
CA VAL A 131 -4.37 10.67 3.65
C VAL A 131 -5.69 10.07 3.14
N ALA A 132 -6.58 9.65 4.04
CA ALA A 132 -7.89 9.11 3.66
C ALA A 132 -8.69 10.10 2.81
N LYS A 133 -8.72 11.37 3.21
CA LYS A 133 -9.39 12.43 2.44
C LYS A 133 -8.76 12.65 1.05
N ALA A 134 -7.43 12.60 0.96
CA ALA A 134 -6.73 12.83 -0.30
C ALA A 134 -6.88 11.67 -1.29
N THR A 135 -6.92 10.43 -0.78
CA THR A 135 -6.99 9.20 -1.58
C THR A 135 -8.41 8.73 -1.87
N ASP A 136 -9.40 9.21 -1.10
CA ASP A 136 -10.78 8.72 -1.07
C ASP A 136 -10.86 7.23 -0.78
N THR A 137 -9.97 6.73 0.12
CA THR A 137 -9.91 5.33 0.54
C THR A 137 -9.64 5.19 2.04
N ASP A 138 -9.95 4.01 2.58
CA ASP A 138 -9.55 3.66 3.94
C ASP A 138 -8.03 3.57 4.06
N VAL A 139 -7.48 4.08 5.16
CA VAL A 139 -6.06 4.00 5.50
C VAL A 139 -5.88 2.94 6.57
N SER A 140 -5.31 1.81 6.19
CA SER A 140 -5.22 0.61 7.05
C SER A 140 -3.79 0.24 7.42
N PHE A 141 -2.80 0.85 6.79
CA PHE A 141 -1.38 0.62 7.08
C PHE A 141 -0.78 1.84 7.76
N PHE A 142 0.21 1.59 8.63
CA PHE A 142 0.96 2.64 9.31
C PHE A 142 2.42 2.24 9.45
N ARG A 143 3.33 3.22 9.37
CA ARG A 143 4.74 3.07 9.75
C ARG A 143 5.16 4.23 10.62
N PHE A 144 5.94 3.92 11.66
CA PHE A 144 6.52 4.93 12.53
C PHE A 144 7.63 5.69 11.80
N PRO A 145 7.62 7.05 11.78
CA PRO A 145 8.75 7.84 11.32
C PRO A 145 10.06 7.41 11.98
N TYR A 146 11.14 7.37 11.20
CA TYR A 146 12.47 6.94 11.66
C TYR A 146 12.52 5.51 12.19
N LEU A 147 11.51 4.69 11.96
CA LEU A 147 11.30 3.38 12.61
C LEU A 147 11.34 3.50 14.16
N ALA A 148 11.08 4.69 14.69
CA ALA A 148 11.12 5.00 16.12
C ALA A 148 9.80 4.57 16.78
N ASP A 149 9.69 3.28 17.03
CA ASP A 149 8.50 2.63 17.58
C ASP A 149 8.18 3.08 19.03
N SER A 150 6.90 3.17 19.34
CA SER A 150 6.34 3.37 20.68
C SER A 150 5.43 2.19 21.00
N PRO A 151 5.83 1.27 21.91
CA PRO A 151 5.03 0.08 22.22
C PRO A 151 3.57 0.38 22.58
N ARG A 152 3.36 1.44 23.39
CA ARG A 152 2.01 1.86 23.78
C ARG A 152 1.19 2.33 22.58
N LEU A 153 1.80 3.08 21.65
CA LEU A 153 1.11 3.58 20.46
C LEU A 153 0.89 2.45 19.46
N ARG A 154 1.87 1.56 19.27
CA ARG A 154 1.74 0.35 18.43
C ARG A 154 0.55 -0.51 18.88
N HIS A 155 0.46 -0.79 20.19
CA HIS A 155 -0.65 -1.57 20.74
C HIS A 155 -2.00 -0.91 20.44
N LEU A 156 -2.14 0.41 20.74
CA LEU A 156 -3.38 1.14 20.50
C LEU A 156 -3.78 1.17 19.01
N LEU A 157 -2.82 1.33 18.10
CA LEU A 157 -3.09 1.35 16.66
C LEU A 157 -3.49 -0.04 16.16
N GLY A 158 -2.85 -1.10 16.67
CA GLY A 158 -3.23 -2.48 16.39
C GLY A 158 -4.66 -2.79 16.84
N GLU A 159 -5.06 -2.37 18.05
CA GLU A 159 -6.44 -2.52 18.54
C GLU A 159 -7.47 -1.78 17.67
N ARG A 160 -7.05 -0.74 16.95
CA ARG A 160 -7.87 -0.01 15.98
C ARG A 160 -7.85 -0.63 14.57
N GLY A 161 -7.23 -1.79 14.41
CA GLY A 161 -7.16 -2.53 13.15
C GLY A 161 -6.15 -1.99 12.15
N MET A 162 -5.18 -1.18 12.60
CA MET A 162 -4.09 -0.73 11.73
C MET A 162 -2.98 -1.78 11.67
N VAL A 163 -2.53 -2.10 10.46
CA VAL A 163 -1.36 -2.93 10.22
C VAL A 163 -0.10 -2.08 10.33
N ILE A 164 0.68 -2.31 11.37
CA ILE A 164 1.92 -1.57 11.60
C ILE A 164 3.05 -2.24 10.81
N MET A 165 3.57 -1.56 9.80
CA MET A 165 4.58 -2.10 8.90
C MET A 165 5.99 -1.88 9.44
N ASP A 166 6.68 -2.99 9.76
CA ASP A 166 8.10 -2.99 10.02
C ASP A 166 8.91 -3.12 8.72
N VAL A 167 10.24 -3.02 8.82
CA VAL A 167 11.17 -3.05 7.70
C VAL A 167 12.18 -4.17 7.93
N GLN A 168 12.42 -4.98 6.91
CA GLN A 168 13.46 -5.99 6.94
C GLN A 168 14.63 -5.66 6.02
N ILE A 169 14.39 -4.84 4.99
CA ILE A 169 15.38 -4.47 3.98
C ILE A 169 15.32 -2.94 3.79
N ASP A 170 16.33 -2.24 4.30
CA ASP A 170 16.46 -0.80 4.11
C ASP A 170 17.33 -0.53 2.88
N SER A 171 16.76 0.11 1.87
CA SER A 171 17.46 0.48 0.63
C SER A 171 18.50 1.56 0.85
N LYS A 172 18.36 2.35 1.93
CA LYS A 172 19.16 3.53 2.24
C LYS A 172 19.22 4.53 1.09
N ASP A 173 18.09 4.66 0.37
CA ASP A 173 17.92 5.58 -0.76
C ASP A 173 17.92 7.06 -0.34
N TYR A 174 17.85 7.34 0.95
CA TYR A 174 17.99 8.67 1.55
C TYR A 174 19.46 9.16 1.57
N PHE A 175 20.47 8.28 1.40
CA PHE A 175 21.84 8.69 1.20
C PHE A 175 22.06 9.26 -0.21
N LYS A 176 23.05 10.17 -0.36
CA LYS A 176 23.32 10.85 -1.65
C LYS A 176 24.13 9.98 -2.63
N ASP A 177 23.80 8.69 -2.72
CA ASP A 177 24.45 7.76 -3.64
C ASP A 177 23.82 7.82 -5.04
N ALA A 178 24.57 7.38 -6.04
CA ALA A 178 24.06 7.22 -7.40
C ALA A 178 22.96 6.14 -7.44
N PRO A 179 21.95 6.28 -8.32
CA PRO A 179 20.85 5.30 -8.42
C PRO A 179 21.31 3.85 -8.60
N ALA A 180 22.36 3.61 -9.39
CA ALA A 180 22.90 2.27 -9.60
C ALA A 180 23.49 1.66 -8.31
N VAL A 181 24.13 2.46 -7.47
CA VAL A 181 24.67 2.03 -6.18
C VAL A 181 23.55 1.65 -5.23
N VAL A 182 22.46 2.45 -5.19
CA VAL A 182 21.27 2.15 -4.37
C VAL A 182 20.64 0.85 -4.84
N ALA A 183 20.43 0.66 -6.14
CA ALA A 183 19.89 -0.57 -6.69
C ALA A 183 20.72 -1.81 -6.33
N SER A 184 22.05 -1.73 -6.53
CA SER A 184 22.99 -2.83 -6.24
C SER A 184 22.99 -3.21 -4.76
N ARG A 185 23.10 -2.22 -3.86
CA ARG A 185 23.05 -2.42 -2.40
C ARG A 185 21.73 -3.04 -1.96
N THR A 186 20.62 -2.56 -2.51
CA THR A 186 19.29 -3.09 -2.20
C THR A 186 19.18 -4.55 -2.62
N MET A 187 19.62 -4.90 -3.85
CA MET A 187 19.64 -6.28 -4.31
C MET A 187 20.54 -7.18 -3.47
N GLU A 188 21.69 -6.71 -3.04
CA GLU A 188 22.58 -7.47 -2.14
C GLU A 188 21.88 -7.79 -0.82
N ALA A 189 21.24 -6.78 -0.20
CA ALA A 189 20.47 -6.98 1.03
C ALA A 189 19.31 -7.97 0.84
N ILE A 190 18.61 -7.90 -0.30
CA ILE A 190 17.53 -8.83 -0.66
C ILE A 190 18.07 -10.27 -0.81
N ARG A 191 19.18 -10.47 -1.51
CA ARG A 191 19.80 -11.80 -1.69
C ARG A 191 20.23 -12.41 -0.35
N HIS A 192 20.84 -11.59 0.49
CA HIS A 192 21.29 -12.04 1.83
C HIS A 192 20.12 -12.48 2.70
N ARG A 193 18.99 -11.78 2.62
CA ARG A 193 17.82 -12.07 3.47
C ARG A 193 16.85 -13.09 2.87
N GLY A 194 16.76 -13.16 1.56
CA GLY A 194 15.87 -14.06 0.82
C GLY A 194 14.45 -13.53 0.62
N SER A 195 13.89 -12.80 1.60
CA SER A 195 12.54 -12.23 1.56
C SER A 195 12.44 -11.04 2.52
N GLY A 196 11.41 -10.19 2.39
CA GLY A 196 11.18 -9.10 3.33
C GLY A 196 10.45 -7.89 2.74
N ILE A 197 10.11 -6.96 3.63
CA ILE A 197 9.54 -5.65 3.28
C ILE A 197 10.70 -4.69 3.02
N ILE A 198 10.72 -4.11 1.82
CA ILE A 198 11.75 -3.17 1.36
C ILE A 198 11.27 -1.76 1.63
N LEU A 199 12.07 -0.99 2.40
CA LEU A 199 11.88 0.43 2.63
C LEU A 199 12.54 1.23 1.52
N MET A 200 11.77 2.10 0.90
CA MET A 200 12.17 3.13 -0.05
C MET A 200 11.38 4.41 0.23
N HIS A 201 11.77 5.54 -0.39
CA HIS A 201 11.08 6.82 -0.23
C HIS A 201 10.74 7.41 -1.60
N ASP A 202 9.47 7.72 -1.84
CA ASP A 202 9.02 8.28 -3.14
C ASP A 202 9.26 9.81 -3.26
N ILE A 203 9.96 10.39 -2.29
CA ILE A 203 10.41 11.77 -2.30
C ILE A 203 11.77 11.97 -2.99
N HIS A 204 12.48 10.91 -3.35
CA HIS A 204 13.81 10.99 -3.93
C HIS A 204 13.84 10.65 -5.43
N ARG A 205 14.43 11.54 -6.25
CA ARG A 205 14.62 11.27 -7.68
C ARG A 205 15.44 10.00 -7.90
N ARG A 206 16.43 9.73 -7.04
CA ARG A 206 17.28 8.54 -7.16
C ARG A 206 16.49 7.25 -7.00
N THR A 207 15.49 7.24 -6.13
CA THR A 207 14.58 6.09 -5.95
C THR A 207 13.79 5.82 -7.22
N ALA A 208 13.17 6.87 -7.79
CA ALA A 208 12.48 6.74 -9.06
C ALA A 208 13.41 6.27 -10.19
N SER A 209 14.67 6.75 -10.22
CA SER A 209 15.64 6.38 -11.25
C SER A 209 16.22 4.97 -11.08
N MET A 210 16.33 4.45 -9.85
CA MET A 210 16.90 3.12 -9.58
C MET A 210 15.87 2.00 -9.70
N LEU A 211 14.59 2.32 -9.53
CA LEU A 211 13.51 1.32 -9.43
C LEU A 211 13.41 0.41 -10.66
N PRO A 212 13.48 0.88 -11.93
CA PRO A 212 13.45 0.00 -13.11
C PRO A 212 14.54 -1.07 -13.09
N ALA A 213 15.77 -0.68 -12.70
CA ALA A 213 16.90 -1.61 -12.62
C ALA A 213 16.71 -2.63 -11.50
N LEU A 214 16.22 -2.20 -10.32
CA LEU A 214 15.92 -3.09 -9.21
C LEU A 214 14.85 -4.11 -9.58
N LEU A 215 13.73 -3.68 -10.19
CA LEU A 215 12.66 -4.59 -10.58
C LEU A 215 13.07 -5.55 -11.70
N THR A 216 13.93 -5.11 -12.63
CA THR A 216 14.52 -5.98 -13.66
C THR A 216 15.37 -7.09 -13.04
N GLN A 217 16.20 -6.76 -12.06
CA GLN A 217 17.04 -7.74 -11.36
C GLN A 217 16.20 -8.71 -10.53
N LEU A 218 15.20 -8.20 -9.78
CA LEU A 218 14.26 -9.05 -9.03
C LEU A 218 13.59 -10.08 -9.95
N LYS A 219 13.11 -9.62 -11.11
CA LYS A 219 12.48 -10.51 -12.11
C LYS A 219 13.46 -11.54 -12.64
N ALA A 220 14.67 -11.13 -13.00
CA ALA A 220 15.71 -12.01 -13.55
C ALA A 220 16.14 -13.10 -12.55
N GLU A 221 16.13 -12.78 -11.26
CA GLU A 221 16.50 -13.71 -10.18
C GLU A 221 15.32 -14.51 -9.63
N GLY A 222 14.13 -14.40 -10.24
CA GLY A 222 12.96 -15.19 -9.90
C GLY A 222 12.25 -14.76 -8.62
N TYR A 223 12.47 -13.53 -8.15
CA TYR A 223 11.69 -12.95 -7.05
C TYR A 223 10.27 -12.64 -7.48
N LYS A 224 9.38 -12.55 -6.51
CA LYS A 224 7.99 -12.11 -6.66
C LYS A 224 7.71 -10.91 -5.76
N VAL A 225 7.08 -9.89 -6.31
CA VAL A 225 6.58 -8.75 -5.55
C VAL A 225 5.17 -9.07 -5.08
N VAL A 226 5.02 -9.25 -3.78
CA VAL A 226 3.75 -9.55 -3.12
C VAL A 226 3.03 -8.25 -2.79
N HIS A 227 1.73 -8.24 -3.00
CA HIS A 227 0.87 -7.12 -2.65
C HIS A 227 0.15 -7.40 -1.32
N LEU A 228 0.25 -6.48 -0.36
CA LEU A 228 -0.48 -6.55 0.89
C LEU A 228 -1.85 -5.91 0.73
N VAL A 229 -2.91 -6.64 1.03
CA VAL A 229 -4.29 -6.15 0.99
C VAL A 229 -4.87 -6.18 2.40
N HIS A 230 -5.40 -5.07 2.88
CA HIS A 230 -6.01 -5.06 4.21
C HIS A 230 -7.29 -5.91 4.22
N LYS A 231 -7.34 -6.86 5.15
CA LYS A 231 -8.52 -7.71 5.37
C LYS A 231 -9.60 -6.87 6.04
N LYS A 232 -10.65 -6.51 5.28
CA LYS A 232 -11.78 -5.79 5.86
C LYS A 232 -12.42 -6.66 6.95
N PRO A 233 -12.75 -6.07 8.13
CA PRO A 233 -13.52 -6.80 9.13
C PRO A 233 -14.79 -7.32 8.48
N VAL A 234 -15.06 -8.62 8.61
CA VAL A 234 -16.35 -9.17 8.23
C VAL A 234 -17.37 -8.45 9.10
N ALA A 235 -18.27 -7.66 8.50
CA ALA A 235 -19.37 -7.06 9.21
C ALA A 235 -20.08 -8.21 9.96
N LYS A 236 -20.00 -8.22 11.30
CA LYS A 236 -20.81 -9.11 12.12
C LYS A 236 -22.26 -8.74 11.77
N THR A 237 -22.87 -9.51 10.88
CA THR A 237 -24.32 -9.48 10.70
C THR A 237 -24.88 -9.77 12.08
N MET A 238 -25.33 -8.72 12.79
CA MET A 238 -26.18 -8.91 13.96
C MET A 238 -27.43 -9.62 13.44
N LEU A 239 -27.45 -10.94 13.57
CA LEU A 239 -28.67 -11.68 13.62
C LEU A 239 -29.42 -11.16 14.86
N LEU A 240 -30.21 -10.12 14.70
CA LEU A 240 -31.32 -9.84 15.57
C LEU A 240 -32.28 -11.04 15.42
N ALA A 241 -32.03 -12.05 16.24
CA ALA A 241 -33.03 -13.03 16.52
C ALA A 241 -34.21 -12.25 17.13
N SER A 242 -35.24 -12.07 16.32
CA SER A 242 -36.57 -11.66 16.77
C SER A 242 -37.04 -12.69 17.79
N LEU A 243 -36.91 -12.37 19.07
CA LEU A 243 -37.69 -13.00 20.12
C LEU A 243 -39.03 -12.30 20.17
N THR A 244 -39.94 -12.77 19.29
CA THR A 244 -41.37 -12.67 19.55
C THR A 244 -41.71 -13.82 20.47
N HIS A 245 -42.07 -13.51 21.68
CA HIS A 245 -43.13 -14.17 22.44
C HIS A 245 -43.66 -13.18 23.49
#